data_515b990804b6511f89bcbe2f9c83d2b6
#
_entry.id   515b990804b6511f89bcbe2f9c83d2b6
#
_cell.length_a   1.000
_cell.length_b   1.000
_cell.length_c   1.000
_cell.angle_alpha   90.00
_cell.angle_beta   90.00
_cell.angle_gamma   90.00
#
_symmetry.space_group_name_H-M   'P 1'
#
loop_
_entity.id
_entity.type
_entity.pdbx_description
1 polymer ?
#
loop_
_entity_poly.entity_id
_entity_poly.type
_entity_poly.pdbx_seq_one_letter_code
_entity_poly.pdbx_strand_id
1 'polypeptide(L)'
;MSKLTVKTEGDTHVIFTRRFAASPESVYRAHTDPELVQKWLLGPEGWTMPVCINEAKPGGKFRYEWTNGKGGGFHITGEYLELEPYSRIVHVERMFLPDPTPDNHIETRFDADGPGTLMTMRMTLPDSQTRAAMLATGMERGMEASYVRLEGIL
;
A
#
# COMPACT_ATOMS: atom_id res chain seq x y z
N MET A 1 19.53 -5.83 5.13
CA MET A 1 18.32 -5.02 5.07
C MET A 1 17.44 -5.46 3.92
N SER A 2 16.15 -5.55 4.20
CA SER A 2 15.20 -5.91 3.17
C SER A 2 14.94 -4.73 2.25
N LYS A 3 14.67 -5.05 0.99
CA LYS A 3 14.25 -4.07 -0.02
C LYS A 3 13.00 -4.59 -0.71
N LEU A 4 12.19 -3.66 -1.19
CA LEU A 4 11.04 -3.99 -2.01
C LEU A 4 11.51 -4.60 -3.32
N THR A 5 10.96 -5.77 -3.67
CA THR A 5 11.19 -6.35 -5.00
C THR A 5 9.89 -6.24 -5.80
N VAL A 6 10.03 -6.01 -7.09
CA VAL A 6 8.90 -5.81 -8.00
C VAL A 6 9.06 -6.73 -9.18
N LYS A 7 8.01 -7.47 -9.52
CA LYS A 7 7.99 -8.26 -10.75
C LYS A 7 6.62 -8.20 -11.39
N THR A 8 6.56 -8.40 -12.70
CA THR A 8 5.31 -8.49 -13.43
C THR A 8 4.96 -9.95 -13.67
N GLU A 9 3.65 -10.22 -13.78
CA GLU A 9 3.14 -11.55 -14.06
C GLU A 9 1.97 -11.43 -15.03
N GLY A 10 1.96 -12.24 -16.10
CA GLY A 10 0.96 -12.11 -17.14
C GLY A 10 0.93 -10.71 -17.73
N ASP A 11 -0.26 -10.24 -18.12
CA ASP A 11 -0.42 -8.93 -18.75
C ASP A 11 -0.85 -7.84 -17.76
N THR A 12 -1.42 -8.22 -16.62
CA THR A 12 -2.13 -7.27 -15.77
C THR A 12 -1.65 -7.25 -14.31
N HIS A 13 -0.83 -8.21 -13.90
CA HIS A 13 -0.42 -8.32 -12.49
C HIS A 13 0.94 -7.70 -12.22
N VAL A 14 1.06 -7.07 -11.04
CA VAL A 14 2.35 -6.63 -10.47
C VAL A 14 2.45 -7.22 -9.08
N ILE A 15 3.59 -7.82 -8.77
CA ILE A 15 3.82 -8.45 -7.48
C ILE A 15 4.97 -7.75 -6.76
N PHE A 16 4.68 -7.24 -5.58
CA PHE A 16 5.65 -6.61 -4.70
C PHE A 16 5.90 -7.52 -3.51
N THR A 17 7.16 -7.73 -3.17
CA THR A 17 7.51 -8.51 -1.97
C THR A 17 8.50 -7.74 -1.13
N ARG A 18 8.37 -7.87 0.20
CA ARG A 18 9.28 -7.26 1.15
C ARG A 18 9.25 -8.01 2.48
N ARG A 19 10.41 -8.14 3.10
CA ARG A 19 10.52 -8.72 4.45
C ARG A 19 10.54 -7.63 5.50
N PHE A 20 9.95 -7.95 6.65
CA PHE A 20 9.98 -7.10 7.84
C PHE A 20 10.43 -7.94 9.04
N ALA A 21 11.14 -7.31 9.98
CA ALA A 21 11.64 -8.00 11.17
C ALA A 21 10.56 -8.22 12.23
N ALA A 22 9.38 -7.60 12.09
CA ALA A 22 8.29 -7.73 13.05
C ALA A 22 7.31 -8.83 12.65
N SER A 23 6.48 -9.25 13.61
CA SER A 23 5.49 -10.32 13.40
C SER A 23 4.41 -9.93 12.39
N PRO A 24 3.74 -10.91 11.76
CA PRO A 24 2.60 -10.63 10.87
C PRO A 24 1.51 -9.80 11.56
N GLU A 25 1.23 -10.03 12.83
CA GLU A 25 0.28 -9.23 13.59
C GLU A 25 0.66 -7.75 13.60
N SER A 26 1.93 -7.44 13.93
CA SER A 26 2.41 -6.06 13.97
C SER A 26 2.36 -5.39 12.61
N VAL A 27 2.77 -6.09 11.56
CA VAL A 27 2.77 -5.55 10.20
C VAL A 27 1.33 -5.32 9.71
N TYR A 28 0.43 -6.27 9.96
CA TYR A 28 -0.98 -6.14 9.63
C TYR A 28 -1.61 -4.93 10.33
N ARG A 29 -1.37 -4.78 11.63
CA ARG A 29 -1.91 -3.65 12.40
C ARG A 29 -1.43 -2.31 11.85
N ALA A 30 -0.18 -2.23 11.43
CA ALA A 30 0.36 -1.01 10.84
C ALA A 30 -0.31 -0.65 9.52
N HIS A 31 -0.91 -1.62 8.83
CA HIS A 31 -1.67 -1.38 7.59
C HIS A 31 -3.14 -1.02 7.83
N THR A 32 -3.67 -1.27 9.01
CA THR A 32 -5.11 -1.10 9.29
C THR A 32 -5.42 -0.04 10.33
N ASP A 33 -4.50 0.26 11.24
CA ASP A 33 -4.68 1.30 12.25
C ASP A 33 -4.38 2.68 11.64
N PRO A 34 -5.38 3.60 11.56
CA PRO A 34 -5.18 4.91 10.94
C PRO A 34 -4.01 5.71 11.56
N GLU A 35 -3.84 5.65 12.88
CA GLU A 35 -2.76 6.37 13.55
C GLU A 35 -1.39 5.86 13.11
N LEU A 36 -1.27 4.56 12.86
CA LEU A 36 -0.02 3.97 12.37
C LEU A 36 0.17 4.27 10.89
N VAL A 37 -0.87 4.13 10.07
CA VAL A 37 -0.80 4.39 8.62
C VAL A 37 -0.27 5.81 8.36
N GLN A 38 -0.73 6.81 9.11
CA GLN A 38 -0.29 8.20 8.97
C GLN A 38 1.20 8.42 9.28
N LYS A 39 1.84 7.46 9.94
CA LYS A 39 3.26 7.59 10.31
C LYS A 39 4.21 7.06 9.24
N TRP A 40 3.78 6.15 8.40
CA TRP A 40 4.70 5.50 7.48
C TRP A 40 4.31 5.57 6.00
N LEU A 41 3.02 5.57 5.68
CA LEU A 41 2.55 5.55 4.28
C LEU A 41 2.59 6.95 3.68
N LEU A 42 3.78 7.52 3.58
CA LEU A 42 3.99 8.92 3.21
C LEU A 42 4.72 9.11 1.88
N GLY A 43 5.25 8.02 1.30
CA GLY A 43 6.03 8.12 0.07
C GLY A 43 7.34 8.86 0.26
N PRO A 44 7.77 9.66 -0.74
CA PRO A 44 9.02 10.41 -0.65
C PRO A 44 9.02 11.42 0.49
N GLU A 45 10.21 11.87 0.89
CA GLU A 45 10.36 12.89 1.91
C GLU A 45 9.65 14.20 1.51
N GLY A 46 9.07 14.87 2.49
CA GLY A 46 8.35 16.13 2.29
C GLY A 46 6.84 15.98 2.19
N TRP A 47 6.34 14.75 2.14
CA TRP A 47 4.90 14.49 2.11
C TRP A 47 4.37 14.10 3.48
N THR A 48 3.13 14.52 3.76
CA THR A 48 2.39 14.15 4.98
C THR A 48 1.00 13.68 4.60
N MET A 49 0.33 13.00 5.53
CA MET A 49 -1.04 12.50 5.35
C MET A 49 -1.96 13.19 6.36
N PRO A 50 -2.53 14.36 6.01
CA PRO A 50 -3.42 15.08 6.95
C PRO A 50 -4.77 14.40 7.16
N VAL A 51 -5.21 13.55 6.23
CA VAL A 51 -6.48 12.82 6.36
C VAL A 51 -6.22 11.34 6.20
N CYS A 52 -6.65 10.55 7.18
CA CYS A 52 -6.60 9.11 7.15
C CYS A 52 -7.88 8.55 7.77
N ILE A 53 -8.78 8.10 6.92
CA ILE A 53 -10.02 7.44 7.33
C ILE A 53 -9.88 5.99 6.91
N ASN A 54 -10.06 5.07 7.84
CA ASN A 54 -9.85 3.65 7.57
C ASN A 54 -10.85 2.81 8.37
N GLU A 55 -11.87 2.32 7.68
CA GLU A 55 -12.85 1.39 8.24
C GLU A 55 -12.40 -0.04 7.90
N ALA A 56 -11.46 -0.57 8.66
CA ALA A 56 -10.82 -1.87 8.38
C ALA A 56 -11.73 -3.05 8.72
N LYS A 57 -12.75 -3.24 7.91
CA LYS A 57 -13.70 -4.35 8.00
C LYS A 57 -14.23 -4.67 6.60
N PRO A 58 -14.72 -5.90 6.33
CA PRO A 58 -15.31 -6.22 5.04
C PRO A 58 -16.45 -5.25 4.70
N GLY A 59 -16.41 -4.66 3.51
CA GLY A 59 -17.35 -3.63 3.07
C GLY A 59 -17.02 -2.23 3.58
N GLY A 60 -16.02 -2.09 4.45
CA GLY A 60 -15.58 -0.78 4.95
C GLY A 60 -14.84 0.01 3.88
N LYS A 61 -14.74 1.31 4.09
CA LYS A 61 -14.10 2.22 3.14
C LYS A 61 -12.90 2.89 3.77
N PHE A 62 -11.95 3.32 2.93
CA PHE A 62 -10.83 4.12 3.39
C PHE A 62 -10.61 5.31 2.45
N ARG A 63 -10.01 6.37 3.03
CA ARG A 63 -9.61 7.58 2.31
C ARG A 63 -8.32 8.11 2.92
N TYR A 64 -7.31 8.26 2.07
CA TYR A 64 -6.03 8.85 2.46
C TYR A 64 -5.80 10.09 1.61
N GLU A 65 -5.42 11.21 2.24
CA GLU A 65 -5.07 12.43 1.53
C GLU A 65 -3.66 12.85 1.91
N TRP A 66 -2.85 13.16 0.91
CA TRP A 66 -1.47 13.58 1.07
C TRP A 66 -1.28 15.01 0.60
N THR A 67 -0.33 15.70 1.23
CA THR A 67 0.12 17.03 0.81
C THR A 67 1.62 17.15 0.96
N ASN A 68 2.25 17.94 0.08
CA ASN A 68 3.67 18.28 0.21
C ASN A 68 3.88 19.63 0.89
N GLY A 69 2.80 20.30 1.33
CA GLY A 69 2.89 21.61 1.98
C GLY A 69 3.22 22.76 1.04
N LYS A 70 3.27 22.49 -0.27
CA LYS A 70 3.67 23.50 -1.28
C LYS A 70 2.63 23.58 -2.40
N GLY A 71 1.36 23.35 -2.06
CA GLY A 71 0.28 23.38 -3.03
C GLY A 71 0.07 22.07 -3.80
N GLY A 72 0.91 21.06 -3.60
CA GLY A 72 0.72 19.73 -4.19
C GLY A 72 -0.07 18.82 -3.26
N GLY A 73 -0.91 17.98 -3.84
CA GLY A 73 -1.70 17.02 -3.09
C GLY A 73 -2.43 16.05 -3.99
N PHE A 74 -2.81 14.92 -3.43
CA PHE A 74 -3.63 13.92 -4.09
C PHE A 74 -4.31 13.07 -3.03
N HIS A 75 -5.24 12.24 -3.43
CA HIS A 75 -5.89 11.33 -2.50
C HIS A 75 -6.19 9.97 -3.13
N ILE A 76 -6.38 8.99 -2.27
CA ILE A 76 -6.81 7.64 -2.63
C ILE A 76 -8.11 7.35 -1.89
N THR A 77 -9.05 6.69 -2.56
CA THR A 77 -10.21 6.09 -1.93
C THR A 77 -10.24 4.61 -2.25
N GLY A 78 -10.84 3.83 -1.37
CA GLY A 78 -10.97 2.40 -1.61
C GLY A 78 -12.01 1.74 -0.73
N GLU A 79 -12.23 0.47 -1.00
CA GLU A 79 -13.13 -0.39 -0.23
C GLU A 79 -12.41 -1.70 0.10
N TYR A 80 -12.63 -2.18 1.32
CA TYR A 80 -12.18 -3.50 1.72
C TYR A 80 -13.16 -4.57 1.26
N LEU A 81 -12.65 -5.60 0.59
CA LEU A 81 -13.43 -6.75 0.17
C LEU A 81 -13.33 -7.87 1.19
N GLU A 82 -12.11 -8.16 1.66
CA GLU A 82 -11.85 -9.21 2.63
C GLU A 82 -10.73 -8.78 3.57
N LEU A 83 -10.86 -9.14 4.84
CA LEU A 83 -9.80 -9.01 5.82
C LEU A 83 -9.74 -10.28 6.66
N GLU A 84 -8.59 -10.93 6.62
CA GLU A 84 -8.29 -12.05 7.50
C GLU A 84 -7.21 -11.58 8.47
N PRO A 85 -7.60 -11.26 9.72
CA PRO A 85 -6.67 -10.66 10.68
C PRO A 85 -5.35 -11.39 10.74
N TYR A 86 -4.32 -10.56 10.60
CA TYR A 86 -2.91 -10.87 10.65
C TYR A 86 -2.36 -11.67 9.46
N SER A 87 -3.19 -12.01 8.45
CA SER A 87 -2.71 -12.81 7.32
C SER A 87 -2.99 -12.25 5.93
N ARG A 88 -4.12 -11.53 5.75
CA ARG A 88 -4.52 -11.16 4.39
C ARG A 88 -5.47 -9.96 4.36
N ILE A 89 -5.26 -9.06 3.40
CA ILE A 89 -6.16 -7.94 3.10
C ILE A 89 -6.42 -7.95 1.59
N VAL A 90 -7.70 -7.89 1.20
CA VAL A 90 -8.09 -7.68 -0.19
C VAL A 90 -8.89 -6.39 -0.27
N HIS A 91 -8.45 -5.49 -1.14
CA HIS A 91 -9.13 -4.21 -1.31
C HIS A 91 -9.05 -3.73 -2.76
N VAL A 92 -9.90 -2.76 -3.09
CA VAL A 92 -9.88 -2.05 -4.36
C VAL A 92 -9.62 -0.59 -4.04
N GLU A 93 -8.73 0.03 -4.80
CA GLU A 93 -8.43 1.45 -4.62
C GLU A 93 -8.34 2.19 -5.93
N ARG A 94 -8.51 3.51 -5.86
CA ARG A 94 -8.30 4.42 -6.96
C ARG A 94 -7.67 5.71 -6.46
N MET A 95 -6.76 6.26 -7.25
CA MET A 95 -6.03 7.47 -6.93
C MET A 95 -6.59 8.64 -7.75
N PHE A 96 -6.69 9.81 -7.14
CA PHE A 96 -7.18 11.02 -7.79
C PHE A 96 -6.04 12.03 -7.97
N LEU A 97 -5.69 12.34 -9.28
CA LEU A 97 -4.53 13.16 -9.67
C LEU A 97 -4.82 14.15 -10.83
N PRO A 98 -5.83 15.03 -10.82
CA PRO A 98 -7.06 15.11 -10.04
C PRO A 98 -8.12 14.10 -10.43
N ASP A 99 -8.08 13.56 -11.65
CA ASP A 99 -9.05 12.59 -12.13
C ASP A 99 -8.76 11.20 -11.57
N PRO A 100 -9.79 10.37 -11.37
CA PRO A 100 -9.57 9.03 -10.85
C PRO A 100 -8.82 8.13 -11.82
N THR A 101 -7.88 7.36 -11.29
CA THR A 101 -7.25 6.25 -12.02
C THR A 101 -8.24 5.11 -12.16
N PRO A 102 -8.01 4.15 -13.09
CA PRO A 102 -8.75 2.90 -13.08
C PRO A 102 -8.63 2.18 -11.73
N ASP A 103 -9.62 1.37 -11.41
CA ASP A 103 -9.61 0.58 -10.18
C ASP A 103 -8.42 -0.37 -10.15
N ASN A 104 -7.76 -0.43 -9.02
CA ASN A 104 -6.63 -1.31 -8.77
C ASN A 104 -7.04 -2.32 -7.70
N HIS A 105 -7.07 -3.61 -8.06
CA HIS A 105 -7.39 -4.68 -7.11
C HIS A 105 -6.10 -5.15 -6.46
N ILE A 106 -6.07 -5.16 -5.13
CA ILE A 106 -4.87 -5.46 -4.38
C ILE A 106 -5.14 -6.55 -3.35
N GLU A 107 -4.32 -7.60 -3.39
CA GLU A 107 -4.28 -8.60 -2.34
C GLU A 107 -2.93 -8.50 -1.64
N THR A 108 -2.94 -8.31 -0.32
CA THR A 108 -1.73 -8.26 0.49
C THR A 108 -1.74 -9.43 1.46
N ARG A 109 -0.68 -10.23 1.44
CA ARG A 109 -0.48 -11.36 2.36
C ARG A 109 0.65 -11.07 3.31
N PHE A 110 0.47 -11.50 4.55
CA PHE A 110 1.44 -11.36 5.62
C PHE A 110 1.77 -12.76 6.13
N ASP A 111 2.85 -13.35 5.62
CA ASP A 111 3.23 -14.71 5.97
C ASP A 111 4.37 -14.69 6.98
N ALA A 112 4.31 -15.60 7.96
CA ALA A 112 5.39 -15.72 8.93
C ALA A 112 6.69 -16.15 8.21
N ASP A 113 7.79 -15.47 8.55
CA ASP A 113 9.12 -15.72 8.00
C ASP A 113 10.09 -15.74 9.17
N GLY A 114 10.21 -16.91 9.83
CA GLY A 114 10.90 -16.98 11.12
C GLY A 114 10.23 -16.06 12.14
N PRO A 115 11.00 -15.20 12.82
CA PRO A 115 10.42 -14.22 13.76
C PRO A 115 9.78 -13.01 13.06
N GLY A 116 9.96 -12.89 11.76
CA GLY A 116 9.49 -11.75 10.96
C GLY A 116 8.34 -12.09 10.04
N THR A 117 8.18 -11.26 9.03
CA THR A 117 7.08 -11.36 8.06
C THR A 117 7.61 -11.23 6.63
N LEU A 118 7.12 -12.10 5.75
CA LEU A 118 7.23 -11.88 4.30
C LEU A 118 5.89 -11.30 3.84
N MET A 119 5.90 -10.07 3.38
CA MET A 119 4.72 -9.42 2.80
C MET A 119 4.75 -9.60 1.29
N THR A 120 3.62 -10.02 0.72
CA THR A 120 3.43 -10.12 -0.72
C THR A 120 2.19 -9.34 -1.10
N MET A 121 2.35 -8.36 -1.98
CA MET A 121 1.25 -7.54 -2.47
C MET A 121 1.08 -7.81 -3.96
N ARG A 122 -0.11 -8.25 -4.35
CA ARG A 122 -0.45 -8.52 -5.74
C ARG A 122 -1.47 -7.51 -6.22
N MET A 123 -1.08 -6.71 -7.19
CA MET A 123 -1.97 -5.76 -7.85
C MET A 123 -2.47 -6.33 -9.16
N THR A 124 -3.76 -6.16 -9.43
CA THR A 124 -4.38 -6.53 -10.70
C THR A 124 -4.98 -5.29 -11.32
N LEU A 125 -4.44 -4.90 -12.48
CA LEU A 125 -4.88 -3.72 -13.21
C LEU A 125 -5.77 -4.13 -14.38
N PRO A 126 -6.58 -3.22 -14.94
CA PRO A 126 -7.54 -3.61 -15.98
C PRO A 126 -6.89 -4.07 -17.28
N ASP A 127 -5.68 -3.57 -17.60
CA ASP A 127 -4.98 -3.93 -18.83
C ASP A 127 -3.47 -3.67 -18.72
N SER A 128 -2.72 -4.12 -19.73
CA SER A 128 -1.26 -3.98 -19.75
C SER A 128 -0.80 -2.55 -19.93
N GLN A 129 -1.58 -1.70 -20.57
CA GLN A 129 -1.24 -0.29 -20.76
C GLN A 129 -1.33 0.46 -19.44
N THR A 130 -2.36 0.22 -18.66
CA THR A 130 -2.51 0.80 -17.31
C THR A 130 -1.36 0.36 -16.43
N ARG A 131 -0.99 -0.92 -16.48
CA ARG A 131 0.15 -1.45 -15.72
C ARG A 131 1.45 -0.75 -16.10
N ALA A 132 1.72 -0.61 -17.40
CA ALA A 132 2.93 0.05 -17.89
C ALA A 132 2.97 1.52 -17.44
N ALA A 133 1.86 2.23 -17.54
CA ALA A 133 1.77 3.62 -17.11
C ALA A 133 2.05 3.77 -15.61
N MET A 134 1.48 2.88 -14.81
CA MET A 134 1.70 2.88 -13.35
C MET A 134 3.17 2.64 -13.01
N LEU A 135 3.79 1.64 -13.61
CA LEU A 135 5.20 1.33 -13.34
C LEU A 135 6.14 2.43 -13.83
N ALA A 136 5.78 3.13 -14.90
CA ALA A 136 6.56 4.23 -15.45
C ALA A 136 6.65 5.44 -14.51
N THR A 137 5.77 5.53 -13.51
CA THR A 137 5.80 6.63 -12.52
C THR A 137 6.96 6.49 -11.53
N GLY A 138 7.61 5.34 -11.47
CA GLY A 138 8.65 5.07 -10.48
C GLY A 138 8.09 4.88 -9.07
N MET A 139 6.87 4.42 -8.96
CA MET A 139 6.15 4.28 -7.69
C MET A 139 6.88 3.42 -6.65
N GLU A 140 7.69 2.47 -7.09
CA GLU A 140 8.43 1.58 -6.18
C GLU A 140 9.39 2.34 -5.26
N ARG A 141 9.90 3.50 -5.69
CA ARG A 141 10.76 4.33 -4.84
C ARG A 141 9.99 4.92 -3.67
N GLY A 142 8.79 5.44 -3.94
CA GLY A 142 7.92 5.97 -2.90
C GLY A 142 7.45 4.87 -1.96
N MET A 143 7.13 3.71 -2.49
CA MET A 143 6.74 2.54 -1.68
C MET A 143 7.88 2.11 -0.77
N GLU A 144 9.09 1.99 -1.29
CA GLU A 144 10.24 1.60 -0.47
C GLU A 144 10.52 2.63 0.62
N ALA A 145 10.45 3.93 0.31
CA ALA A 145 10.60 4.98 1.31
C ALA A 145 9.57 4.83 2.43
N SER A 146 8.33 4.51 2.09
CA SER A 146 7.27 4.24 3.07
C SER A 146 7.59 3.01 3.93
N TYR A 147 8.02 1.92 3.31
CA TYR A 147 8.34 0.69 4.04
C TYR A 147 9.55 0.83 4.95
N VAL A 148 10.53 1.65 4.59
CA VAL A 148 11.67 1.96 5.48
C VAL A 148 11.16 2.66 6.74
N ARG A 149 10.22 3.60 6.60
CA ARG A 149 9.58 4.23 7.77
C ARG A 149 8.80 3.22 8.60
N LEU A 150 8.09 2.31 7.94
CA LEU A 150 7.33 1.26 8.62
C LEU A 150 8.25 0.42 9.50
N GLU A 151 9.40 0.01 8.99
CA GLU A 151 10.38 -0.74 9.79
C GLU A 151 10.80 0.02 11.05
N GLY A 152 10.90 1.33 10.97
CA GLY A 152 11.31 2.17 12.10
C GLY A 152 10.27 2.27 13.20
N ILE A 153 9.02 1.94 12.95
CA ILE A 153 7.93 2.02 13.94
C ILE A 153 7.41 0.66 14.41
N LEU A 154 7.91 -0.42 13.81
CA LEU A 154 7.53 -1.78 14.20
C LEU A 154 8.27 -2.27 15.44
#